data_c91668924ce1e7472750b65e3036f382
#
_entry.id   c91668924ce1e7472750b65e3036f382
#
_cell.length_a   1.000
_cell.length_b   1.000
_cell.length_c   1.000
_cell.angle_alpha   90.00
_cell.angle_beta   90.00
_cell.angle_gamma   90.00
#
_symmetry.space_group_name_H-M   'P 1'
#
loop_
_entity.id
_entity.type
_entity.pdbx_description
1 polymer ?
#
loop_
_entity_poly.entity_id
_entity_poly.type
_entity_poly.pdbx_seq_one_letter_code
_entity_poly.pdbx_strand_id
1 'polypeptide(L)'
;PPARPQSGQSKGQGHLRIIAGEWRSRRLAVPEGEGLRPTPDRVRETLFNWLAPHIEGARILDAFTGSGALVLEALSRGAKDAVALDSNPAAIGNLKNNLEILRCPRGQILQTDALRYLQGPAKQQFDVVFLDPPFHKDLLANTCNLLEQNQWLGEQALIYTESEAAPSTLPMPGNWRLHREKKTGQVHYALWQRG
;
A
#
# COMPACT_ATOMS: atom_id res chain seq x y z
N PRO A 1 -49.10 -15.12 15.65
CA PRO A 1 -48.14 -14.00 15.74
C PRO A 1 -47.33 -13.92 14.45
N PRO A 2 -47.14 -12.74 13.88
CA PRO A 2 -46.36 -12.61 12.66
C PRO A 2 -44.92 -12.95 12.95
N ALA A 3 -44.35 -13.82 12.10
CA ALA A 3 -42.92 -14.16 12.14
C ALA A 3 -42.10 -12.88 11.96
N ARG A 4 -41.15 -12.65 12.87
CA ARG A 4 -40.15 -11.60 12.69
C ARG A 4 -39.35 -11.89 11.42
N PRO A 5 -39.12 -10.90 10.56
CA PRO A 5 -38.24 -11.09 9.45
C PRO A 5 -36.85 -11.42 10.02
N GLN A 6 -36.33 -12.55 9.62
CA GLN A 6 -34.94 -12.88 9.87
C GLN A 6 -34.13 -11.81 9.14
N SER A 7 -33.45 -10.98 9.89
CA SER A 7 -32.46 -10.06 9.36
C SER A 7 -31.44 -10.92 8.63
N GLY A 8 -31.42 -10.82 7.30
CA GLY A 8 -30.40 -11.42 6.48
C GLY A 8 -29.05 -10.95 7.03
N GLN A 9 -28.27 -11.90 7.53
CA GLN A 9 -26.87 -11.63 7.83
C GLN A 9 -26.24 -11.20 6.51
N SER A 10 -25.98 -9.90 6.37
CA SER A 10 -25.10 -9.40 5.34
C SER A 10 -23.77 -10.15 5.53
N LYS A 11 -23.42 -10.99 4.56
CA LYS A 11 -22.13 -11.66 4.51
C LYS A 11 -21.09 -10.57 4.68
N GLY A 12 -20.35 -10.62 5.77
CA GLY A 12 -19.68 -9.49 6.36
C GLY A 12 -18.69 -8.81 5.44
N GLN A 13 -18.89 -7.52 5.22
CA GLN A 13 -17.82 -6.64 4.79
C GLN A 13 -16.69 -6.74 5.80
N GLY A 14 -15.48 -7.01 5.33
CA GLY A 14 -14.30 -6.92 6.17
C GLY A 14 -14.12 -5.49 6.66
N HIS A 15 -13.39 -5.33 7.77
CA HIS A 15 -13.06 -4.02 8.32
C HIS A 15 -11.55 -3.85 8.39
N LEU A 16 -11.12 -2.63 8.09
CA LEU A 16 -9.77 -2.15 8.29
C LEU A 16 -9.76 -1.22 9.50
N ARG A 17 -8.88 -1.47 10.47
CA ARG A 17 -8.67 -0.57 11.60
C ARG A 17 -7.36 0.19 11.42
N ILE A 18 -7.42 1.52 11.51
CA ILE A 18 -6.22 2.36 11.51
C ILE A 18 -5.56 2.26 12.89
N ILE A 19 -4.24 2.03 12.90
CA ILE A 19 -3.48 1.71 14.11
C ILE A 19 -3.10 2.97 14.89
N ALA A 20 -2.58 3.98 14.19
CA ALA A 20 -2.08 5.18 14.84
C ALA A 20 -2.31 6.44 14.00
N GLY A 21 -1.98 7.60 14.57
CA GLY A 21 -2.06 8.89 13.89
C GLY A 21 -3.41 9.57 14.04
N GLU A 22 -3.71 10.46 13.09
CA GLU A 22 -4.90 11.31 13.08
C GLU A 22 -6.20 10.52 13.20
N TRP A 23 -6.26 9.34 12.54
CA TRP A 23 -7.46 8.50 12.49
C TRP A 23 -7.35 7.24 13.34
N ARG A 24 -6.53 7.29 14.36
CA ARG A 24 -6.29 6.15 15.26
C ARG A 24 -7.59 5.50 15.70
N SER A 25 -7.63 4.16 15.62
CA SER A 25 -8.77 3.31 15.99
C SER A 25 -10.01 3.43 15.11
N ARG A 26 -9.99 4.27 14.06
CA ARG A 26 -11.08 4.33 13.10
C ARG A 26 -11.19 3.01 12.34
N ARG A 27 -12.41 2.52 12.20
CA ARG A 27 -12.73 1.34 11.40
C ARG A 27 -13.36 1.76 10.08
N LEU A 28 -12.85 1.19 8.99
CA LEU A 28 -13.29 1.49 7.64
C LEU A 28 -13.72 0.21 6.95
N ALA A 29 -14.72 0.30 6.10
CA ALA A 29 -15.20 -0.84 5.33
C ALA A 29 -14.19 -1.24 4.26
N VAL A 30 -14.04 -2.55 4.09
CA VAL A 30 -13.26 -3.15 2.99
C VAL A 30 -14.15 -4.16 2.29
N PRO A 31 -14.32 -4.09 0.95
CA PRO A 31 -15.13 -5.06 0.24
C PRO A 31 -14.46 -6.43 0.26
N GLU A 32 -15.28 -7.48 0.20
CA GLU A 32 -14.78 -8.82 -0.02
C GLU A 32 -14.27 -8.96 -1.46
N GLY A 33 -13.20 -9.70 -1.64
CA GLY A 33 -12.64 -9.98 -2.95
C GLY A 33 -11.19 -10.39 -2.88
N GLU A 34 -10.74 -11.04 -3.94
CA GLU A 34 -9.33 -11.41 -4.09
C GLU A 34 -8.47 -10.15 -4.18
N GLY A 35 -7.37 -10.13 -3.44
CA GLY A 35 -6.46 -8.98 -3.40
C GLY A 35 -6.96 -7.78 -2.58
N LEU A 36 -8.15 -7.86 -1.97
CA LEU A 36 -8.73 -6.78 -1.17
C LEU A 36 -8.59 -7.02 0.34
N ARG A 37 -8.04 -8.15 0.74
CA ARG A 37 -7.80 -8.44 2.16
C ARG A 37 -6.72 -7.52 2.70
N PRO A 38 -6.97 -6.78 3.81
CA PRO A 38 -5.97 -5.88 4.37
C PRO A 38 -4.73 -6.63 4.85
N THR A 39 -3.57 -5.97 4.73
CA THR A 39 -2.34 -6.42 5.40
C THR A 39 -2.61 -6.53 6.90
N PRO A 40 -2.25 -7.65 7.55
CA PRO A 40 -2.51 -7.84 8.98
C PRO A 40 -1.95 -6.72 9.86
N ASP A 41 -2.62 -6.42 10.96
CA ASP A 41 -2.22 -5.35 11.89
C ASP A 41 -0.77 -5.49 12.35
N ARG A 42 -0.33 -6.71 12.70
CA ARG A 42 1.04 -6.96 13.14
C ARG A 42 2.08 -6.58 12.09
N VAL A 43 1.81 -6.89 10.83
CA VAL A 43 2.71 -6.56 9.72
C VAL A 43 2.74 -5.05 9.51
N ARG A 44 1.58 -4.40 9.56
CA ARG A 44 1.49 -2.93 9.45
C ARG A 44 2.21 -2.22 10.60
N GLU A 45 2.08 -2.72 11.82
CA GLU A 45 2.82 -2.17 12.97
C GLU A 45 4.33 -2.26 12.75
N THR A 46 4.82 -3.42 12.34
CA THR A 46 6.26 -3.62 12.06
C THR A 46 6.74 -2.66 10.98
N LEU A 47 6.02 -2.60 9.85
CA LEU A 47 6.38 -1.71 8.75
C LEU A 47 6.42 -0.24 9.18
N PHE A 48 5.38 0.23 9.85
CA PHE A 48 5.31 1.64 10.23
C PHE A 48 6.22 1.98 11.40
N ASN A 49 6.66 1.02 12.22
CA ASN A 49 7.76 1.21 13.14
C ASN A 49 9.09 1.43 12.37
N TRP A 50 9.34 0.67 11.32
CA TRP A 50 10.50 0.90 10.46
C TRP A 50 10.45 2.27 9.78
N LEU A 51 9.26 2.71 9.36
CA LEU A 51 9.05 3.98 8.64
C LEU A 51 8.89 5.19 9.57
N ALA A 52 8.77 5.00 10.87
CA ALA A 52 8.45 6.09 11.80
C ALA A 52 9.31 7.34 11.63
N PRO A 53 10.65 7.24 11.44
CA PRO A 53 11.48 8.42 11.22
C PRO A 53 11.27 9.10 9.86
N HIS A 54 10.56 8.49 8.93
CA HIS A 54 10.53 8.89 7.52
C HIS A 54 9.14 9.22 6.99
N ILE A 55 8.08 8.93 7.75
CA ILE A 55 6.71 8.99 7.22
C ILE A 55 6.11 10.40 7.25
N GLU A 56 6.39 11.18 8.30
CA GLU A 56 5.85 12.52 8.41
C GLU A 56 6.37 13.42 7.29
N GLY A 57 5.47 14.06 6.56
CA GLY A 57 5.79 14.90 5.42
C GLY A 57 6.20 14.16 4.15
N ALA A 58 6.20 12.82 4.16
CA ALA A 58 6.59 12.02 3.01
C ALA A 58 5.54 12.03 1.90
N ARG A 59 6.00 11.95 0.67
CA ARG A 59 5.17 11.68 -0.51
C ARG A 59 5.14 10.19 -0.78
N ILE A 60 3.94 9.64 -0.84
CA ILE A 60 3.69 8.20 -0.86
C ILE A 60 3.18 7.75 -2.22
N LEU A 61 3.71 6.63 -2.72
CA LEU A 61 3.09 5.86 -3.79
C LEU A 61 2.69 4.48 -3.24
N ASP A 62 1.42 4.13 -3.37
CA ASP A 62 0.92 2.78 -3.14
C ASP A 62 0.50 2.19 -4.48
N ALA A 63 1.40 1.41 -5.08
CA ALA A 63 1.26 0.98 -6.47
C ALA A 63 0.24 -0.15 -6.68
N PHE A 64 -0.08 -0.90 -5.63
CA PHE A 64 -1.05 -2.00 -5.62
C PHE A 64 -1.90 -1.87 -4.36
N THR A 65 -2.72 -0.84 -4.32
CA THR A 65 -3.30 -0.38 -3.05
C THR A 65 -4.32 -1.34 -2.44
N GLY A 66 -5.04 -2.10 -3.26
CA GLY A 66 -6.01 -3.08 -2.78
C GLY A 66 -7.03 -2.48 -1.82
N SER A 67 -7.02 -2.92 -0.57
CA SER A 67 -7.89 -2.40 0.49
C SER A 67 -7.58 -0.94 0.88
N GLY A 68 -6.40 -0.44 0.52
CA GLY A 68 -5.92 0.87 0.95
C GLY A 68 -5.30 0.90 2.34
N ALA A 69 -5.07 -0.27 2.95
CA ALA A 69 -4.57 -0.36 4.32
C ALA A 69 -3.27 0.41 4.55
N LEU A 70 -2.31 0.30 3.63
CA LEU A 70 -1.00 0.93 3.78
C LEU A 70 -1.07 2.43 3.52
N VAL A 71 -1.72 2.86 2.45
CA VAL A 71 -1.82 4.29 2.13
C VAL A 71 -2.62 5.05 3.20
N LEU A 72 -3.70 4.46 3.71
CA LEU A 72 -4.50 5.09 4.76
C LEU A 72 -3.71 5.21 6.07
N GLU A 73 -2.95 4.19 6.44
CA GLU A 73 -2.09 4.25 7.62
C GLU A 73 -1.00 5.32 7.46
N ALA A 74 -0.38 5.41 6.29
CA ALA A 74 0.64 6.43 6.00
C ALA A 74 0.06 7.85 6.11
N LEU A 75 -1.10 8.09 5.51
CA LEU A 75 -1.78 9.39 5.60
C LEU A 75 -2.16 9.73 7.04
N SER A 76 -2.66 8.75 7.79
CA SER A 76 -3.00 8.92 9.21
C SER A 76 -1.79 9.32 10.06
N ARG A 77 -0.62 8.82 9.72
CA ARG A 77 0.63 9.09 10.47
C ARG A 77 1.39 10.32 9.99
N GLY A 78 0.81 11.12 9.13
CA GLY A 78 1.34 12.43 8.76
C GLY A 78 2.04 12.51 7.41
N ALA A 79 1.87 11.55 6.52
CA ALA A 79 2.33 11.68 5.14
C ALA A 79 1.75 12.95 4.50
N LYS A 80 2.53 13.62 3.68
CA LYS A 80 2.13 14.88 3.05
C LYS A 80 1.01 14.68 2.05
N ASP A 81 1.18 13.73 1.15
CA ASP A 81 0.21 13.33 0.14
C ASP A 81 0.50 11.91 -0.35
N ALA A 82 -0.42 11.35 -1.09
CA ALA A 82 -0.28 10.01 -1.61
C ALA A 82 -0.93 9.85 -2.97
N VAL A 83 -0.34 8.99 -3.80
CA VAL A 83 -0.94 8.43 -5.01
C VAL A 83 -1.15 6.95 -4.76
N ALA A 84 -2.36 6.47 -4.96
CA ALA A 84 -2.70 5.06 -4.85
C ALA A 84 -3.27 4.54 -6.16
N LEU A 85 -2.76 3.39 -6.59
CA LEU A 85 -3.10 2.77 -7.86
C LEU A 85 -3.70 1.38 -7.63
N ASP A 86 -4.69 1.04 -8.42
CA ASP A 86 -5.20 -0.32 -8.54
C ASP A 86 -5.96 -0.46 -9.86
N SER A 87 -5.92 -1.63 -10.47
CA SER A 87 -6.72 -1.91 -11.66
C SER A 87 -8.15 -2.33 -11.33
N ASN A 88 -8.41 -2.72 -10.08
CA ASN A 88 -9.72 -3.18 -9.63
C ASN A 88 -10.64 -2.01 -9.30
N PRO A 89 -11.77 -1.82 -10.03
CA PRO A 89 -12.67 -0.71 -9.77
C PRO A 89 -13.32 -0.76 -8.37
N ALA A 90 -13.53 -1.95 -7.80
CA ALA A 90 -14.08 -2.08 -6.45
C ALA A 90 -13.11 -1.56 -5.39
N ALA A 91 -11.81 -1.84 -5.54
CA ALA A 91 -10.77 -1.30 -4.65
C ALA A 91 -10.72 0.22 -4.72
N ILE A 92 -10.76 0.78 -5.92
CA ILE A 92 -10.71 2.22 -6.15
C ILE A 92 -11.93 2.92 -5.56
N GLY A 93 -13.13 2.41 -5.82
CA GLY A 93 -14.36 2.98 -5.28
C GLY A 93 -14.40 2.95 -3.76
N ASN A 94 -13.97 1.85 -3.16
CA ASN A 94 -13.90 1.71 -1.71
C ASN A 94 -12.90 2.69 -1.07
N LEU A 95 -11.73 2.83 -1.64
CA LEU A 95 -10.70 3.73 -1.11
C LEU A 95 -11.12 5.20 -1.24
N LYS A 96 -11.70 5.59 -2.37
CA LYS A 96 -12.26 6.94 -2.55
C LYS A 96 -13.32 7.24 -1.50
N ASN A 97 -14.23 6.29 -1.25
CA ASN A 97 -15.28 6.44 -0.24
C ASN A 97 -14.69 6.59 1.17
N ASN A 98 -13.70 5.80 1.51
CA ASN A 98 -13.03 5.89 2.82
C ASN A 98 -12.31 7.23 3.01
N LEU A 99 -11.64 7.75 2.00
CA LEU A 99 -11.02 9.08 2.07
C LEU A 99 -12.06 10.19 2.24
N GLU A 100 -13.21 10.05 1.62
CA GLU A 100 -14.33 10.99 1.79
C GLU A 100 -14.88 10.95 3.22
N ILE A 101 -15.10 9.77 3.78
CA ILE A 101 -15.51 9.59 5.17
C ILE A 101 -14.51 10.24 6.14
N LEU A 102 -13.21 10.08 5.86
CA LEU A 102 -12.14 10.68 6.65
C LEU A 102 -11.92 12.16 6.37
N ARG A 103 -12.61 12.71 5.37
CA ARG A 103 -12.42 14.09 4.91
C ARG A 103 -10.96 14.41 4.57
N CYS A 104 -10.30 13.48 3.88
CA CYS A 104 -8.90 13.60 3.51
C CYS A 104 -8.76 13.97 2.03
N PRO A 105 -8.28 15.19 1.71
CA PRO A 105 -8.04 15.60 0.33
C PRO A 105 -6.63 15.25 -0.18
N ARG A 106 -5.80 14.61 0.63
CA ARG A 106 -4.37 14.38 0.35
C ARG A 106 -4.09 13.12 -0.46
N GLY A 107 -5.11 12.33 -0.79
CA GLY A 107 -4.96 11.12 -1.58
C GLY A 107 -5.47 11.30 -3.00
N GLN A 108 -4.64 10.97 -3.98
CA GLN A 108 -5.03 10.85 -5.39
C GLN A 108 -5.18 9.36 -5.71
N ILE A 109 -6.39 8.94 -6.06
CA ILE A 109 -6.72 7.53 -6.28
C ILE A 109 -7.00 7.32 -7.75
N LEU A 110 -6.21 6.45 -8.40
CA LEU A 110 -6.26 6.22 -9.84
C LEU A 110 -6.52 4.75 -10.16
N GLN A 111 -7.55 4.51 -10.97
CA GLN A 111 -7.78 3.18 -11.52
C GLN A 111 -6.88 2.99 -12.72
N THR A 112 -5.76 2.31 -12.52
CA THR A 112 -4.79 2.06 -13.57
C THR A 112 -3.89 0.88 -13.20
N ASP A 113 -3.25 0.30 -14.20
CA ASP A 113 -2.17 -0.66 -14.01
C ASP A 113 -0.89 0.07 -13.57
N ALA A 114 -0.19 -0.47 -12.58
CA ALA A 114 1.02 0.14 -12.03
C ALA A 114 2.14 0.29 -13.07
N LEU A 115 2.37 -0.75 -13.89
CA LEU A 115 3.40 -0.69 -14.92
C LEU A 115 3.08 0.38 -15.96
N ARG A 116 1.82 0.48 -16.35
CA ARG A 116 1.38 1.50 -17.30
C ARG A 116 1.58 2.91 -16.75
N TYR A 117 1.23 3.14 -15.50
CA TYR A 117 1.44 4.44 -14.86
C TYR A 117 2.92 4.82 -14.81
N LEU A 118 3.80 3.86 -14.50
CA LEU A 118 5.23 4.09 -14.31
C LEU A 118 6.03 4.14 -15.62
N GLN A 119 5.46 3.77 -16.75
CA GLN A 119 6.12 3.82 -18.06
C GLN A 119 6.42 5.24 -18.54
N GLY A 120 5.60 6.19 -18.14
CA GLY A 120 5.81 7.59 -18.48
C GLY A 120 6.91 8.25 -17.66
N PRO A 121 7.38 9.44 -18.08
CA PRO A 121 8.30 10.22 -17.24
C PRO A 121 7.61 10.63 -15.95
N ALA A 122 8.37 10.61 -14.87
CA ALA A 122 7.83 10.97 -13.56
C ALA A 122 7.38 12.43 -13.52
N LYS A 123 6.16 12.65 -13.06
CA LYS A 123 5.61 13.99 -12.80
C LYS A 123 5.96 14.49 -11.40
N GLN A 124 6.38 13.58 -10.53
CA GLN A 124 6.78 13.85 -9.15
C GLN A 124 7.69 12.72 -8.67
N GLN A 125 8.39 12.96 -7.59
CA GLN A 125 9.21 11.94 -6.94
C GLN A 125 8.59 11.54 -5.61
N PHE A 126 8.64 10.24 -5.30
CA PHE A 126 8.11 9.68 -4.07
C PHE A 126 9.22 9.41 -3.06
N ASP A 127 8.91 9.61 -1.79
CA ASP A 127 9.82 9.35 -0.68
C ASP A 127 9.64 7.94 -0.12
N VAL A 128 8.42 7.42 -0.16
CA VAL A 128 8.08 6.06 0.29
C VAL A 128 7.15 5.41 -0.73
N VAL A 129 7.47 4.19 -1.12
CA VAL A 129 6.69 3.40 -2.07
C VAL A 129 6.31 2.07 -1.45
N PHE A 130 5.04 1.69 -1.55
CA PHE A 130 4.53 0.38 -1.14
C PHE A 130 4.29 -0.49 -2.36
N LEU A 131 4.89 -1.68 -2.38
CA LEU A 131 4.75 -2.67 -3.43
C LEU A 131 4.32 -4.02 -2.84
N ASP A 132 3.02 -4.27 -2.94
CA ASP A 132 2.43 -5.55 -2.58
C ASP A 132 1.66 -6.10 -3.80
N PRO A 133 2.39 -6.51 -4.86
CA PRO A 133 1.76 -6.98 -6.09
C PRO A 133 1.11 -8.35 -5.91
N PRO A 134 0.16 -8.72 -6.77
CA PRO A 134 -0.21 -10.12 -6.92
C PRO A 134 1.06 -10.96 -7.17
N PHE A 135 1.12 -12.18 -6.61
CA PHE A 135 2.32 -13.00 -6.55
C PHE A 135 2.90 -13.38 -7.92
N HIS A 136 3.58 -12.45 -8.56
CA HIS A 136 4.40 -12.67 -9.76
C HIS A 136 5.73 -11.96 -9.58
N LYS A 137 6.83 -12.74 -9.49
CA LYS A 137 8.20 -12.22 -9.33
C LYS A 137 8.56 -11.18 -10.39
N ASP A 138 8.12 -11.42 -11.64
CA ASP A 138 8.42 -10.53 -12.77
C ASP A 138 7.72 -9.18 -12.62
N LEU A 139 6.50 -9.16 -12.09
CA LEU A 139 5.77 -7.93 -11.85
C LEU A 139 6.50 -7.03 -10.84
N LEU A 140 6.97 -7.62 -9.73
CA LEU A 140 7.73 -6.87 -8.73
C LEU A 140 9.03 -6.32 -9.33
N ALA A 141 9.81 -7.15 -9.99
CA ALA A 141 11.08 -6.75 -10.61
C ALA A 141 10.89 -5.66 -11.66
N ASN A 142 9.90 -5.80 -12.54
CA ASN A 142 9.59 -4.81 -13.57
C ASN A 142 9.14 -3.48 -12.95
N THR A 143 8.34 -3.52 -11.91
CA THR A 143 7.90 -2.32 -11.19
C THR A 143 9.09 -1.59 -10.56
N CYS A 144 9.96 -2.31 -9.89
CA CYS A 144 11.17 -1.72 -9.29
C CYS A 144 12.09 -1.08 -10.34
N ASN A 145 12.28 -1.74 -11.47
CA ASN A 145 13.10 -1.20 -12.56
C ASN A 145 12.51 0.09 -13.14
N LEU A 146 11.19 0.15 -13.36
CA LEU A 146 10.54 1.35 -13.85
C LEU A 146 10.61 2.51 -12.85
N LEU A 147 10.43 2.22 -11.56
CA LEU A 147 10.58 3.23 -10.51
C LEU A 147 11.96 3.91 -10.57
N GLU A 148 13.01 3.12 -10.74
CA GLU A 148 14.37 3.63 -10.80
C GLU A 148 14.69 4.30 -12.15
N GLN A 149 14.42 3.62 -13.26
CA GLN A 149 14.78 4.11 -14.61
C GLN A 149 14.05 5.37 -15.00
N ASN A 150 12.78 5.50 -14.64
CA ASN A 150 11.93 6.64 -15.00
C ASN A 150 11.89 7.73 -13.93
N GLN A 151 12.78 7.69 -12.96
CA GLN A 151 13.02 8.73 -11.96
C GLN A 151 11.80 9.06 -11.07
N TRP A 152 11.07 8.04 -10.67
CA TRP A 152 9.93 8.19 -9.76
C TRP A 152 10.32 8.31 -8.28
N LEU A 153 11.59 8.13 -7.94
CA LEU A 153 12.08 8.05 -6.56
C LEU A 153 12.96 9.23 -6.18
N GLY A 154 12.74 9.76 -4.98
CA GLY A 154 13.67 10.70 -4.35
C GLY A 154 15.02 10.03 -4.03
N GLU A 155 16.04 10.82 -3.71
CA GLU A 155 17.41 10.34 -3.52
C GLU A 155 17.53 9.24 -2.49
N GLN A 156 16.84 9.33 -1.37
CA GLN A 156 16.89 8.36 -0.28
C GLN A 156 15.54 7.66 -0.07
N ALA A 157 14.83 7.44 -1.16
CA ALA A 157 13.52 6.82 -1.10
C ALA A 157 13.57 5.43 -0.44
N LEU A 158 12.51 5.12 0.29
CA LEU A 158 12.29 3.81 0.90
C LEU A 158 11.23 3.05 0.12
N ILE A 159 11.52 1.81 -0.20
CA ILE A 159 10.63 0.95 -0.98
C ILE A 159 10.31 -0.31 -0.17
N TYR A 160 9.05 -0.48 0.15
CA TYR A 160 8.55 -1.66 0.84
C TYR A 160 8.05 -2.69 -0.17
N THR A 161 8.47 -3.93 0.00
CA THR A 161 8.05 -5.05 -0.86
C THR A 161 7.51 -6.21 -0.04
N GLU A 162 6.45 -6.85 -0.54
CA GLU A 162 5.97 -8.15 -0.09
C GLU A 162 6.17 -9.16 -1.21
N SER A 163 6.73 -10.32 -0.91
CA SER A 163 7.02 -11.35 -1.89
C SER A 163 7.15 -12.74 -1.23
N GLU A 164 6.82 -13.78 -1.96
CA GLU A 164 7.15 -15.15 -1.54
C GLU A 164 8.64 -15.46 -1.74
N ALA A 165 9.33 -14.72 -2.58
CA ALA A 165 10.77 -14.87 -2.81
C ALA A 165 11.58 -14.15 -1.73
N ALA A 166 12.68 -14.76 -1.30
CA ALA A 166 13.61 -14.12 -0.38
C ALA A 166 14.19 -12.85 -1.01
N PRO A 167 14.37 -11.75 -0.24
CA PRO A 167 14.91 -10.50 -0.78
C PRO A 167 16.24 -10.67 -1.51
N SER A 168 17.13 -11.53 -1.00
CA SER A 168 18.44 -11.80 -1.63
C SER A 168 18.33 -12.40 -3.04
N THR A 169 17.18 -12.97 -3.41
CA THR A 169 16.94 -13.59 -4.72
C THR A 169 16.24 -12.66 -5.70
N LEU A 170 15.82 -11.48 -5.26
CA LEU A 170 15.12 -10.51 -6.10
C LEU A 170 16.12 -9.66 -6.90
N PRO A 171 15.90 -9.48 -8.22
CA PRO A 171 16.76 -8.65 -9.06
C PRO A 171 16.44 -7.16 -8.88
N MET A 172 16.84 -6.58 -7.76
CA MET A 172 16.61 -5.17 -7.46
C MET A 172 17.60 -4.26 -8.18
N PRO A 173 17.27 -2.99 -8.43
CA PRO A 173 18.23 -2.00 -8.92
C PRO A 173 19.49 -1.97 -8.04
N GLY A 174 20.68 -1.86 -8.67
CA GLY A 174 21.97 -2.01 -7.99
C GLY A 174 22.27 -0.95 -6.93
N ASN A 175 21.59 0.19 -6.99
CA ASN A 175 21.73 1.27 -6.01
C ASN A 175 20.71 1.20 -4.87
N TRP A 176 19.90 0.13 -4.80
CA TRP A 176 19.01 -0.12 -3.66
C TRP A 176 19.70 -1.06 -2.67
N ARG A 177 19.63 -0.74 -1.38
CA ARG A 177 20.14 -1.56 -0.30
C ARG A 177 19.02 -2.14 0.52
N LEU A 178 19.12 -3.41 0.89
CA LEU A 178 18.20 -4.01 1.85
C LEU A 178 18.44 -3.38 3.22
N HIS A 179 17.43 -2.72 3.76
CA HIS A 179 17.50 -1.99 5.02
C HIS A 179 16.87 -2.76 6.18
N ARG A 180 15.74 -3.38 5.95
CA ARG A 180 15.02 -4.22 6.93
C ARG A 180 14.37 -5.40 6.21
N GLU A 181 14.24 -6.50 6.91
CA GLU A 181 13.50 -7.66 6.41
C GLU A 181 12.86 -8.45 7.55
N LYS A 182 11.75 -9.12 7.23
CA LYS A 182 11.05 -10.04 8.12
C LYS A 182 10.35 -11.09 7.28
N LYS A 183 10.28 -12.31 7.79
CA LYS A 183 9.52 -13.40 7.17
C LYS A 183 8.39 -13.83 8.09
N THR A 184 7.18 -14.00 7.55
CA THR A 184 6.05 -14.59 8.26
C THR A 184 5.38 -15.60 7.34
N GLY A 185 5.40 -16.88 7.73
CA GLY A 185 4.93 -17.96 6.85
C GLY A 185 5.75 -18.03 5.57
N GLN A 186 5.10 -17.93 4.43
CA GLN A 186 5.75 -17.93 3.10
C GLN A 186 6.05 -16.54 2.58
N VAL A 187 5.68 -15.48 3.32
CA VAL A 187 5.79 -14.11 2.83
C VAL A 187 7.01 -13.43 3.44
N HIS A 188 7.81 -12.81 2.56
CA HIS A 188 8.93 -11.97 2.94
C HIS A 188 8.52 -10.50 2.83
N TYR A 189 8.75 -9.77 3.91
CA TYR A 189 8.56 -8.32 3.98
C TYR A 189 9.94 -7.67 3.99
N ALA A 190 10.15 -6.72 3.10
CA ALA A 190 11.44 -6.06 2.99
C ALA A 190 11.28 -4.55 2.82
N LEU A 191 12.18 -3.81 3.41
CA LEU A 191 12.33 -2.37 3.20
C LEU A 191 13.69 -2.11 2.57
N TRP A 192 13.67 -1.52 1.39
CA TRP A 192 14.84 -1.15 0.62
C TRP A 192 15.06 0.34 0.69
N GLN A 193 16.30 0.76 0.66
CA GLN A 193 16.68 2.17 0.59
C GLN A 193 17.49 2.43 -0.66
N ARG A 194 17.04 3.40 -1.44
CA ARG A 194 17.76 3.93 -2.59
C ARG A 194 18.89 4.84 -2.11
N GLY A 195 20.04 4.72 -2.74
CA GLY A 195 21.15 5.58 -2.36
C GLY A 195 22.46 5.35 -3.03
#